data_d91e3865139757e767be96cfcb9ba38e
#
_entry.id   d91e3865139757e767be96cfcb9ba38e
#
_cell.length_a   1.000
_cell.length_b   1.000
_cell.length_c   1.000
_cell.angle_alpha   90.00
_cell.angle_beta   90.00
_cell.angle_gamma   90.00
#
_symmetry.space_group_name_H-M   'P 1'
#
loop_
_entity.id
_entity.type
_entity.pdbx_description
1 polymer ?
#
loop_
_entity_poly.entity_id
_entity_poly.type
_entity_poly.pdbx_seq_one_letter_code
_entity_poly.pdbx_strand_id
1 'polypeptide(L)'
;LNQPMLDHAAKMQGADDRIAWRQADALALPFTDGEFDAVVCQFGVMFFPDRIAGYGEALRVLQPGGEFHFNVWDQISANEFADVVTQTAAAIFPDDPPQFLARTPHGYYDVGLIEEELRQAGFTQIAITTVAETSTAPSAREPAVAYCQGTPLRNEIEARGGDMLDHVTAQAEAAIAERFGAGPVVGKIRGHVVTAKP
;
A
#
# COMPACT_ATOMS: atom_id res chain seq x y z
N LEU A 1 -14.29 1.56 -3.86
CA LEU A 1 -14.43 1.78 -5.31
C LEU A 1 -14.50 0.50 -6.14
N ASN A 2 -13.96 -0.62 -5.67
CA ASN A 2 -13.88 -1.87 -6.45
C ASN A 2 -14.93 -2.88 -5.94
N GLN A 3 -16.10 -2.94 -6.62
CA GLN A 3 -17.19 -3.84 -6.24
C GLN A 3 -16.76 -5.32 -6.22
N PRO A 4 -16.02 -5.87 -7.20
CA PRO A 4 -15.59 -7.26 -7.16
C PRO A 4 -14.75 -7.63 -5.93
N MET A 5 -13.94 -6.69 -5.39
CA MET A 5 -13.20 -6.92 -4.15
C MET A 5 -14.13 -6.98 -2.93
N LEU A 6 -15.13 -6.12 -2.88
CA LEU A 6 -16.14 -6.15 -1.80
C LEU A 6 -16.96 -7.43 -1.84
N ASP A 7 -17.38 -7.87 -3.03
CA ASP A 7 -18.14 -9.12 -3.21
C ASP A 7 -17.31 -10.34 -2.74
N HIS A 8 -16.01 -10.34 -3.06
CA HIS A 8 -15.09 -11.38 -2.58
C HIS A 8 -14.93 -11.34 -1.06
N ALA A 9 -14.72 -10.16 -0.48
CA ALA A 9 -14.57 -9.99 0.96
C ALA A 9 -15.84 -10.42 1.71
N ALA A 10 -17.02 -10.01 1.25
CA ALA A 10 -18.30 -10.42 1.80
C ALA A 10 -18.49 -11.94 1.75
N LYS A 11 -18.09 -12.58 0.63
CA LYS A 11 -18.12 -14.04 0.50
C LYS A 11 -17.19 -14.73 1.51
N MET A 12 -16.00 -14.19 1.75
CA MET A 12 -15.02 -14.74 2.70
C MET A 12 -15.45 -14.55 4.15
N GLN A 13 -16.19 -13.48 4.45
CA GLN A 13 -16.73 -13.21 5.78
C GLN A 13 -17.77 -14.26 6.21
N GLY A 14 -18.55 -14.83 5.27
CA GLY A 14 -19.57 -15.82 5.56
C GLY A 14 -20.76 -15.22 6.33
N ALA A 15 -21.15 -15.86 7.44
CA ALA A 15 -22.33 -15.49 8.22
C ALA A 15 -22.07 -14.46 9.34
N ASP A 16 -20.90 -13.83 9.38
CA ASP A 16 -20.60 -12.79 10.39
C ASP A 16 -21.30 -11.48 10.02
N ASP A 17 -22.28 -11.06 10.81
CA ASP A 17 -23.11 -9.88 10.59
C ASP A 17 -22.55 -8.58 11.23
N ARG A 18 -21.39 -8.66 11.89
CA ARG A 18 -20.75 -7.49 12.52
C ARG A 18 -20.10 -6.53 11.50
N ILE A 19 -19.89 -6.97 10.26
CA ILE A 19 -19.26 -6.18 9.21
C ILE A 19 -20.27 -5.88 8.10
N ALA A 20 -20.47 -4.60 7.80
CA ALA A 20 -21.24 -4.14 6.66
C ALA A 20 -20.32 -3.65 5.54
N TRP A 21 -20.46 -4.20 4.34
CA TRP A 21 -19.69 -3.81 3.17
C TRP A 21 -20.40 -2.72 2.38
N ARG A 22 -19.70 -1.64 2.05
CA ARG A 22 -20.24 -0.53 1.28
C ARG A 22 -19.19 -0.04 0.28
N GLN A 23 -19.58 0.07 -0.98
CA GLN A 23 -18.76 0.74 -1.99
C GLN A 23 -18.86 2.25 -1.78
N ALA A 24 -17.72 2.91 -1.63
CA ALA A 24 -17.63 4.35 -1.43
C ALA A 24 -16.35 4.92 -2.05
N ASP A 25 -16.34 6.25 -2.21
CA ASP A 25 -15.13 7.03 -2.46
C ASP A 25 -14.62 7.55 -1.12
N ALA A 26 -13.33 7.38 -0.85
CA ALA A 26 -12.71 7.87 0.38
C ALA A 26 -12.70 9.41 0.47
N LEU A 27 -12.85 10.10 -0.68
CA LEU A 27 -12.95 11.56 -0.76
C LEU A 27 -14.38 12.09 -0.62
N ALA A 28 -15.38 11.19 -0.54
CA ALA A 28 -16.79 11.52 -0.38
C ALA A 28 -17.52 10.35 0.31
N LEU A 29 -17.29 10.20 1.60
CA LEU A 29 -17.84 9.08 2.38
C LEU A 29 -19.35 9.23 2.58
N PRO A 30 -20.17 8.19 2.30
CA PRO A 30 -21.62 8.23 2.41
C PRO A 30 -22.10 8.03 3.87
N PHE A 31 -21.50 8.76 4.79
CA PHE A 31 -21.78 8.73 6.22
C PHE A 31 -22.02 10.13 6.76
N THR A 32 -22.75 10.23 7.87
CA THR A 32 -23.00 11.50 8.54
C THR A 32 -21.78 11.98 9.34
N ASP A 33 -21.75 13.27 9.67
CA ASP A 33 -20.71 13.84 10.51
C ASP A 33 -20.76 13.19 11.91
N GLY A 34 -19.60 12.83 12.44
CA GLY A 34 -19.49 12.27 13.79
C GLY A 34 -20.13 10.89 13.99
N GLU A 35 -20.14 10.05 12.96
CA GLU A 35 -20.80 8.74 13.00
C GLU A 35 -19.93 7.64 13.65
N PHE A 36 -18.57 7.79 13.63
CA PHE A 36 -17.66 6.72 14.01
C PHE A 36 -16.73 7.09 15.17
N ASP A 37 -16.45 6.10 16.02
CA ASP A 37 -15.42 6.18 17.07
C ASP A 37 -14.00 6.09 16.50
N ALA A 38 -13.84 5.35 15.40
CA ALA A 38 -12.56 5.17 14.73
C ALA A 38 -12.73 5.02 13.22
N VAL A 39 -11.76 5.55 12.48
CA VAL A 39 -11.58 5.30 11.04
C VAL A 39 -10.24 4.60 10.87
N VAL A 40 -10.21 3.52 10.08
CA VAL A 40 -8.97 2.77 9.82
C VAL A 40 -8.75 2.64 8.31
N CYS A 41 -7.55 2.99 7.83
CA CYS A 41 -7.16 2.84 6.43
C CYS A 41 -5.83 2.09 6.31
N GLN A 42 -5.91 0.77 6.10
CA GLN A 42 -4.73 -0.08 6.01
C GLN A 42 -4.13 -0.03 4.59
N PHE A 43 -2.93 0.55 4.45
CA PHE A 43 -2.19 0.68 3.19
C PHE A 43 -3.04 1.23 2.03
N GLY A 44 -3.90 2.22 2.33
CA GLY A 44 -4.85 2.78 1.36
C GLY A 44 -4.60 4.23 1.00
N VAL A 45 -4.16 5.06 1.97
CA VAL A 45 -4.07 6.53 1.78
C VAL A 45 -3.08 6.95 0.68
N MET A 46 -2.05 6.15 0.38
CA MET A 46 -1.11 6.41 -0.70
C MET A 46 -1.76 6.37 -2.09
N PHE A 47 -2.96 5.82 -2.21
CA PHE A 47 -3.72 5.75 -3.46
C PHE A 47 -4.73 6.91 -3.60
N PHE A 48 -4.87 7.77 -2.61
CA PHE A 48 -5.81 8.90 -2.69
C PHE A 48 -5.26 9.94 -3.68
N PRO A 49 -6.09 10.37 -4.66
CA PRO A 49 -5.69 11.43 -5.58
C PRO A 49 -5.57 12.79 -4.88
N ASP A 50 -6.32 13.00 -3.81
CA ASP A 50 -6.27 14.15 -2.90
C ASP A 50 -6.30 13.63 -1.46
N ARG A 51 -5.15 13.53 -0.83
CA ARG A 51 -5.03 12.99 0.53
C ARG A 51 -5.63 13.93 1.57
N ILE A 52 -5.48 15.24 1.38
CA ILE A 52 -6.02 16.23 2.33
C ILE A 52 -7.55 16.13 2.34
N ALA A 53 -8.20 16.03 1.17
CA ALA A 53 -9.64 15.83 1.08
C ALA A 53 -10.07 14.48 1.73
N GLY A 54 -9.34 13.39 1.48
CA GLY A 54 -9.62 12.09 2.11
C GLY A 54 -9.45 12.11 3.64
N TYR A 55 -8.44 12.81 4.14
CA TYR A 55 -8.25 13.02 5.58
C TYR A 55 -9.35 13.91 6.18
N GLY A 56 -9.79 14.93 5.45
CA GLY A 56 -10.93 15.76 5.82
C GLY A 56 -12.23 14.97 5.96
N GLU A 57 -12.47 14.01 5.06
CA GLU A 57 -13.61 13.09 5.15
C GLU A 57 -13.50 12.14 6.36
N ALA A 58 -12.30 11.60 6.61
CA ALA A 58 -12.04 10.79 7.82
C ALA A 58 -12.32 11.61 9.08
N LEU A 59 -11.86 12.86 9.14
CA LEU A 59 -12.12 13.79 10.25
C LEU A 59 -13.61 14.08 10.40
N ARG A 60 -14.32 14.37 9.31
CA ARG A 60 -15.74 14.70 9.31
C ARG A 60 -16.61 13.60 9.91
N VAL A 61 -16.32 12.35 9.56
CA VAL A 61 -17.13 11.21 10.03
C VAL A 61 -16.74 10.72 11.43
N LEU A 62 -15.62 11.19 11.99
CA LEU A 62 -15.21 10.88 13.36
C LEU A 62 -16.01 11.73 14.36
N GLN A 63 -16.50 11.06 15.42
CA GLN A 63 -17.08 11.75 16.56
C GLN A 63 -16.00 12.49 17.40
N PRO A 64 -16.39 13.46 18.23
CA PRO A 64 -15.46 14.08 19.16
C PRO A 64 -14.72 13.06 20.03
N GLY A 65 -13.38 13.06 19.98
CA GLY A 65 -12.53 12.09 20.66
C GLY A 65 -12.26 10.81 19.89
N GLY A 66 -12.82 10.65 18.70
CA GLY A 66 -12.52 9.52 17.81
C GLY A 66 -11.10 9.59 17.22
N GLU A 67 -10.65 8.52 16.63
CA GLU A 67 -9.28 8.36 16.13
C GLU A 67 -9.24 7.92 14.66
N PHE A 68 -8.36 8.51 13.88
CA PHE A 68 -8.00 8.02 12.54
C PHE A 68 -6.68 7.26 12.60
N HIS A 69 -6.72 5.99 12.20
CA HIS A 69 -5.55 5.13 12.13
C HIS A 69 -5.27 4.73 10.68
N PHE A 70 -4.03 4.87 10.25
CA PHE A 70 -3.63 4.32 8.96
C PHE A 70 -2.16 3.90 8.97
N ASN A 71 -1.77 3.16 7.95
CA ASN A 71 -0.38 2.84 7.72
C ASN A 71 -0.02 3.02 6.25
N VAL A 72 1.26 3.32 6.04
CA VAL A 72 1.90 3.47 4.73
C VAL A 72 3.22 2.74 4.72
N TRP A 73 3.66 2.32 3.55
CA TRP A 73 5.02 1.81 3.38
C TRP A 73 6.03 2.95 3.49
N ASP A 74 7.18 2.64 4.05
CA ASP A 74 8.35 3.51 3.98
C ASP A 74 8.96 3.47 2.55
N GLN A 75 9.98 4.31 2.32
CA GLN A 75 10.68 4.38 1.03
C GLN A 75 11.07 2.98 0.54
N ILE A 76 11.09 2.82 -0.78
CA ILE A 76 11.26 1.51 -1.40
C ILE A 76 12.57 0.82 -1.00
N SER A 77 13.66 1.58 -0.82
CA SER A 77 14.96 1.06 -0.40
C SER A 77 14.96 0.44 1.02
N ALA A 78 13.94 0.70 1.83
CA ALA A 78 13.71 0.08 3.13
C ALA A 78 12.85 -1.19 3.05
N ASN A 79 12.41 -1.58 1.84
CA ASN A 79 11.52 -2.70 1.55
C ASN A 79 12.18 -3.61 0.50
N GLU A 80 13.04 -4.51 0.96
CA GLU A 80 14.09 -5.15 0.15
C GLU A 80 13.57 -5.93 -1.06
N PHE A 81 12.49 -6.71 -0.95
CA PHE A 81 11.96 -7.44 -2.11
C PHE A 81 11.37 -6.48 -3.16
N ALA A 82 10.63 -5.47 -2.73
CA ALA A 82 10.07 -4.45 -3.64
C ALA A 82 11.18 -3.67 -4.37
N ASP A 83 12.27 -3.34 -3.64
CA ASP A 83 13.42 -2.64 -4.18
C ASP A 83 14.14 -3.49 -5.26
N VAL A 84 14.44 -4.77 -4.96
CA VAL A 84 15.06 -5.68 -5.92
C VAL A 84 14.22 -5.83 -7.18
N VAL A 85 12.90 -6.04 -7.03
CA VAL A 85 11.99 -6.17 -8.19
C VAL A 85 11.98 -4.89 -9.03
N THR A 86 11.94 -3.72 -8.40
CA THR A 86 11.94 -2.43 -9.10
C THR A 86 13.25 -2.21 -9.86
N GLN A 87 14.39 -2.49 -9.23
CA GLN A 87 15.70 -2.36 -9.86
C GLN A 87 15.86 -3.34 -11.03
N THR A 88 15.38 -4.57 -10.88
CA THR A 88 15.41 -5.58 -11.96
C THR A 88 14.56 -5.14 -13.14
N ALA A 89 13.34 -4.66 -12.91
CA ALA A 89 12.49 -4.15 -13.98
C ALA A 89 13.12 -2.93 -14.67
N ALA A 90 13.72 -2.03 -13.91
CA ALA A 90 14.42 -0.87 -14.47
C ALA A 90 15.62 -1.26 -15.33
N ALA A 91 16.37 -2.29 -14.97
CA ALA A 91 17.50 -2.79 -15.77
C ALA A 91 17.04 -3.41 -17.10
N ILE A 92 15.85 -4.01 -17.15
CA ILE A 92 15.27 -4.57 -18.37
C ILE A 92 14.71 -3.47 -19.29
N PHE A 93 14.18 -2.39 -18.72
CA PHE A 93 13.59 -1.26 -19.46
C PHE A 93 14.31 0.05 -19.14
N PRO A 94 15.60 0.20 -19.56
CA PRO A 94 16.43 1.33 -19.12
C PRO A 94 15.93 2.70 -19.63
N ASP A 95 15.30 2.73 -20.80
CA ASP A 95 14.80 3.98 -21.40
C ASP A 95 13.44 4.41 -20.86
N ASP A 96 12.65 3.47 -20.33
CA ASP A 96 11.31 3.70 -19.76
C ASP A 96 11.03 2.69 -18.62
N PRO A 97 11.67 2.85 -17.45
CA PRO A 97 11.53 1.90 -16.35
C PRO A 97 10.12 1.93 -15.74
N PRO A 98 9.53 0.76 -15.42
CA PRO A 98 8.30 0.69 -14.63
C PRO A 98 8.51 1.30 -13.24
N GLN A 99 7.59 2.17 -12.80
CA GLN A 99 7.75 2.95 -11.57
C GLN A 99 6.64 2.72 -10.54
N PHE A 100 5.68 1.84 -10.80
CA PHE A 100 4.48 1.71 -9.96
C PHE A 100 4.83 1.54 -8.48
N LEU A 101 5.74 0.62 -8.13
CA LEU A 101 6.06 0.34 -6.73
C LEU A 101 6.68 1.56 -6.04
N ALA A 102 7.68 2.18 -6.65
CA ALA A 102 8.36 3.35 -6.09
C ALA A 102 7.46 4.59 -6.05
N ARG A 103 6.63 4.79 -7.10
CA ARG A 103 5.79 5.98 -7.24
C ARG A 103 4.57 5.95 -6.33
N THR A 104 3.91 4.79 -6.16
CA THR A 104 2.62 4.72 -5.49
C THR A 104 2.70 4.10 -4.11
N PRO A 105 2.90 2.76 -3.91
CA PRO A 105 2.92 2.22 -2.56
C PRO A 105 4.08 2.75 -1.70
N HIS A 106 5.24 2.99 -2.30
CA HIS A 106 6.42 3.50 -1.60
C HIS A 106 6.74 4.98 -1.87
N GLY A 107 5.83 5.69 -2.55
CA GLY A 107 6.02 7.11 -2.89
C GLY A 107 5.53 8.08 -1.82
N TYR A 108 4.73 7.60 -0.86
CA TYR A 108 4.17 8.42 0.23
C TYR A 108 4.73 7.94 1.57
N TYR A 109 5.98 8.25 1.84
CA TYR A 109 6.72 7.78 3.01
C TYR A 109 7.28 8.90 3.90
N ASP A 110 7.29 10.14 3.43
CA ASP A 110 7.84 11.25 4.18
C ASP A 110 6.93 11.59 5.36
N VAL A 111 7.40 11.31 6.57
CA VAL A 111 6.64 11.53 7.81
C VAL A 111 6.34 13.00 8.06
N GLY A 112 7.21 13.92 7.61
CA GLY A 112 6.97 15.35 7.71
C GLY A 112 5.83 15.80 6.80
N LEU A 113 5.80 15.31 5.57
CA LEU A 113 4.71 15.55 4.63
C LEU A 113 3.38 14.95 5.13
N ILE A 114 3.41 13.73 5.67
CA ILE A 114 2.23 13.07 6.24
C ILE A 114 1.65 13.93 7.39
N GLU A 115 2.50 14.39 8.29
CA GLU A 115 2.09 15.23 9.41
C GLU A 115 1.52 16.58 8.93
N GLU A 116 2.15 17.21 7.95
CA GLU A 116 1.71 18.46 7.36
C GLU A 116 0.32 18.34 6.71
N GLU A 117 0.10 17.32 5.86
CA GLU A 117 -1.17 17.07 5.19
C GLU A 117 -2.29 16.74 6.20
N LEU A 118 -2.01 16.01 7.28
CA LEU A 118 -2.97 15.75 8.36
C LEU A 118 -3.35 17.05 9.09
N ARG A 119 -2.39 17.93 9.37
CA ARG A 119 -2.67 19.24 10.00
C ARG A 119 -3.50 20.13 9.07
N GLN A 120 -3.22 20.13 7.78
CA GLN A 120 -4.02 20.86 6.79
C GLN A 120 -5.46 20.34 6.73
N ALA A 121 -5.67 19.04 6.92
CA ALA A 121 -7.00 18.44 7.00
C ALA A 121 -7.75 18.71 8.33
N GLY A 122 -7.06 19.24 9.35
CA GLY A 122 -7.65 19.64 10.63
C GLY A 122 -7.33 18.76 11.83
N PHE A 123 -6.50 17.73 11.69
CA PHE A 123 -6.03 16.93 12.83
C PHE A 123 -5.02 17.71 13.66
N THR A 124 -5.14 17.64 15.00
CA THR A 124 -4.29 18.40 15.93
C THR A 124 -3.29 17.54 16.70
N GLN A 125 -3.65 16.31 17.00
CA GLN A 125 -2.79 15.35 17.70
C GLN A 125 -2.39 14.23 16.73
N ILE A 126 -1.11 14.19 16.38
CA ILE A 126 -0.59 13.24 15.40
C ILE A 126 0.57 12.47 16.01
N ALA A 127 0.51 11.15 15.96
CA ALA A 127 1.58 10.26 16.37
C ALA A 127 1.95 9.36 15.20
N ILE A 128 3.24 9.33 14.84
CA ILE A 128 3.77 8.48 13.76
C ILE A 128 4.85 7.59 14.34
N THR A 129 4.69 6.28 14.17
CA THR A 129 5.66 5.27 14.60
C THR A 129 6.17 4.50 13.39
N THR A 130 7.49 4.49 13.20
CA THR A 130 8.12 3.64 12.17
C THR A 130 8.29 2.23 12.73
N VAL A 131 7.76 1.25 11.99
CA VAL A 131 7.82 -0.17 12.33
C VAL A 131 8.70 -0.87 11.30
N ALA A 132 9.71 -1.58 11.78
CA ALA A 132 10.60 -2.41 10.97
C ALA A 132 10.34 -3.88 11.28
N GLU A 133 10.07 -4.65 10.24
CA GLU A 133 9.72 -6.06 10.31
C GLU A 133 10.47 -6.86 9.23
N THR A 134 10.22 -8.15 9.18
CA THR A 134 10.74 -9.03 8.14
C THR A 134 9.60 -9.69 7.38
N SER A 135 9.76 -9.75 6.06
CA SER A 135 8.92 -10.54 5.16
C SER A 135 9.64 -11.85 4.86
N THR A 136 8.93 -12.95 4.96
CA THR A 136 9.46 -14.29 4.69
C THR A 136 8.67 -14.97 3.59
N ALA A 137 9.37 -15.73 2.73
CA ALA A 137 8.73 -16.54 1.72
C ALA A 137 9.46 -17.90 1.57
N PRO A 138 8.76 -18.97 1.14
CA PRO A 138 9.36 -20.30 0.97
C PRO A 138 10.48 -20.34 -0.07
N SER A 139 10.42 -19.47 -1.08
CA SER A 139 11.47 -19.29 -2.08
C SER A 139 11.47 -17.86 -2.64
N ALA A 140 12.44 -17.53 -3.48
CA ALA A 140 12.53 -16.25 -4.18
C ALA A 140 11.37 -16.03 -5.18
N ARG A 141 10.72 -17.12 -5.63
CA ARG A 141 9.63 -17.09 -6.60
C ARG A 141 8.40 -16.36 -6.07
N GLU A 142 8.00 -16.60 -4.83
CA GLU A 142 6.79 -16.02 -4.24
C GLU A 142 6.83 -14.49 -4.25
N PRO A 143 7.85 -13.80 -3.71
CA PRO A 143 7.91 -12.36 -3.78
C PRO A 143 8.05 -11.84 -5.22
N ALA A 144 8.78 -12.54 -6.13
CA ALA A 144 8.85 -12.14 -7.53
C ALA A 144 7.46 -12.15 -8.20
N VAL A 145 6.70 -13.23 -8.03
CA VAL A 145 5.33 -13.34 -8.56
C VAL A 145 4.40 -12.34 -7.90
N ALA A 146 4.47 -12.19 -6.56
CA ALA A 146 3.60 -11.27 -5.83
C ALA A 146 3.75 -9.82 -6.31
N TYR A 147 4.98 -9.34 -6.48
CA TYR A 147 5.22 -7.97 -6.92
C TYR A 147 5.00 -7.77 -8.43
N CYS A 148 5.52 -8.66 -9.29
CA CYS A 148 5.42 -8.50 -10.74
C CYS A 148 4.01 -8.77 -11.27
N GLN A 149 3.32 -9.76 -10.73
CA GLN A 149 2.03 -10.24 -11.27
C GLN A 149 0.84 -9.89 -10.38
N GLY A 150 1.05 -9.76 -9.07
CA GLY A 150 0.00 -9.48 -8.07
C GLY A 150 -0.25 -8.00 -7.81
N THR A 151 0.48 -7.09 -8.46
CA THR A 151 0.32 -5.63 -8.30
C THR A 151 0.08 -4.97 -9.66
N PRO A 152 -0.34 -3.68 -9.70
CA PRO A 152 -0.43 -2.92 -10.95
C PRO A 152 0.91 -2.73 -11.70
N LEU A 153 2.05 -3.11 -11.12
CA LEU A 153 3.33 -3.20 -11.84
C LEU A 153 3.20 -4.09 -13.08
N ARG A 154 2.36 -5.15 -13.01
CA ARG A 154 2.00 -5.98 -14.14
C ARG A 154 1.60 -5.16 -15.37
N ASN A 155 0.67 -4.23 -15.18
CA ASN A 155 0.15 -3.42 -16.29
C ASN A 155 1.26 -2.55 -16.92
N GLU A 156 2.19 -2.05 -16.11
CA GLU A 156 3.32 -1.27 -16.61
C GLU A 156 4.33 -2.12 -17.37
N ILE A 157 4.55 -3.37 -16.94
CA ILE A 157 5.42 -4.33 -17.66
C ILE A 157 4.78 -4.72 -18.99
N GLU A 158 3.50 -5.11 -18.98
CA GLU A 158 2.76 -5.54 -20.19
C GLU A 158 2.63 -4.40 -21.22
N ALA A 159 2.53 -3.14 -20.78
CA ALA A 159 2.50 -1.98 -21.66
C ALA A 159 3.83 -1.75 -22.42
N ARG A 160 4.95 -2.26 -21.90
CA ARG A 160 6.29 -2.17 -22.52
C ARG A 160 6.65 -3.36 -23.38
N GLY A 161 5.92 -4.47 -23.25
CA GLY A 161 6.07 -5.69 -24.06
C GLY A 161 5.10 -6.74 -23.53
N GLY A 162 4.09 -7.07 -24.34
CA GLY A 162 2.97 -7.91 -23.91
C GLY A 162 3.35 -9.33 -23.46
N ASP A 163 4.51 -9.84 -23.84
CA ASP A 163 5.08 -11.13 -23.47
C ASP A 163 6.21 -11.06 -22.42
N MET A 164 6.54 -9.85 -21.95
CA MET A 164 7.67 -9.63 -21.04
C MET A 164 7.38 -9.97 -19.57
N LEU A 165 6.14 -10.17 -19.18
CA LEU A 165 5.77 -10.35 -17.77
C LEU A 165 6.48 -11.56 -17.13
N ASP A 166 6.47 -12.70 -17.83
CA ASP A 166 7.13 -13.91 -17.32
C ASP A 166 8.65 -13.75 -17.30
N HIS A 167 9.22 -13.06 -18.30
CA HIS A 167 10.65 -12.77 -18.35
C HIS A 167 11.07 -11.88 -17.16
N VAL A 168 10.38 -10.77 -16.93
CA VAL A 168 10.66 -9.86 -15.79
C VAL A 168 10.50 -10.59 -14.46
N THR A 169 9.45 -11.43 -14.32
CA THR A 169 9.23 -12.22 -13.11
C THR A 169 10.38 -13.20 -12.86
N ALA A 170 10.86 -13.90 -13.90
CA ALA A 170 11.99 -14.83 -13.79
C ALA A 170 13.30 -14.12 -13.44
N GLN A 171 13.56 -12.94 -14.01
CA GLN A 171 14.74 -12.14 -13.67
C GLN A 171 14.66 -11.60 -12.24
N ALA A 172 13.48 -11.17 -11.77
CA ALA A 172 13.26 -10.74 -10.40
C ALA A 172 13.47 -11.92 -9.42
N GLU A 173 12.97 -13.12 -9.73
CA GLU A 173 13.23 -14.34 -8.97
C GLU A 173 14.74 -14.63 -8.86
N ALA A 174 15.46 -14.56 -9.97
CA ALA A 174 16.91 -14.77 -9.98
C ALA A 174 17.65 -13.73 -9.13
N ALA A 175 17.29 -12.45 -9.24
CA ALA A 175 17.91 -11.37 -8.46
C ALA A 175 17.62 -11.49 -6.96
N ILE A 176 16.40 -11.89 -6.58
CA ILE A 176 16.05 -12.17 -5.18
C ILE A 176 16.83 -13.38 -4.67
N ALA A 177 16.94 -14.47 -5.48
CA ALA A 177 17.70 -15.65 -5.09
C ALA A 177 19.20 -15.36 -4.94
N GLU A 178 19.77 -14.54 -5.80
CA GLU A 178 21.17 -14.09 -5.71
C GLU A 178 21.43 -13.34 -4.40
N ARG A 179 20.53 -12.44 -4.00
CA ARG A 179 20.71 -11.59 -2.83
C ARG A 179 20.36 -12.29 -1.51
N PHE A 180 19.33 -13.14 -1.48
CA PHE A 180 18.79 -13.72 -0.24
C PHE A 180 18.89 -15.25 -0.16
N GLY A 181 19.37 -15.92 -1.20
CA GLY A 181 19.49 -17.36 -1.26
C GLY A 181 18.38 -18.03 -2.09
N ALA A 182 18.62 -19.28 -2.53
CA ALA A 182 17.71 -20.04 -3.39
C ALA A 182 16.60 -20.80 -2.61
N GLY A 183 16.70 -20.89 -1.29
CA GLY A 183 15.69 -21.51 -0.40
C GLY A 183 14.72 -20.52 0.18
N PRO A 184 14.26 -20.71 1.42
CA PRO A 184 13.47 -19.71 2.11
C PRO A 184 14.19 -18.35 2.18
N VAL A 185 13.51 -17.31 1.77
CA VAL A 185 14.06 -15.94 1.72
C VAL A 185 13.48 -15.08 2.83
N VAL A 186 14.31 -14.18 3.36
CA VAL A 186 13.95 -13.23 4.40
C VAL A 186 14.45 -11.86 3.97
N GLY A 187 13.53 -10.90 3.80
CA GLY A 187 13.83 -9.53 3.44
C GLY A 187 13.27 -8.55 4.47
N LYS A 188 13.92 -7.42 4.67
CA LYS A 188 13.41 -6.35 5.53
C LYS A 188 12.23 -5.66 4.89
N ILE A 189 11.24 -5.32 5.71
CA ILE A 189 10.15 -4.42 5.35
C ILE A 189 10.02 -3.33 6.41
N ARG A 190 9.58 -2.17 6.00
CA ARG A 190 9.38 -1.03 6.90
C ARG A 190 8.18 -0.21 6.46
N GLY A 191 7.42 0.26 7.45
CA GLY A 191 6.28 1.14 7.23
C GLY A 191 6.07 2.08 8.40
N HIS A 192 5.15 3.01 8.24
CA HIS A 192 4.75 3.96 9.26
C HIS A 192 3.32 3.67 9.69
N VAL A 193 3.09 3.61 10.98
CA VAL A 193 1.76 3.54 11.61
C VAL A 193 1.45 4.93 12.14
N VAL A 194 0.32 5.45 11.73
CA VAL A 194 -0.13 6.81 12.04
C VAL A 194 -1.43 6.74 12.84
N THR A 195 -1.48 7.51 13.92
CA THR A 195 -2.69 7.78 14.69
C THR A 195 -2.90 9.30 14.73
N ALA A 196 -4.07 9.75 14.30
CA ALA A 196 -4.43 11.16 14.30
C ALA A 196 -5.77 11.39 15.00
N LYS A 197 -5.87 12.48 15.78
CA LYS A 197 -7.08 12.90 16.49
C LYS A 197 -7.45 14.33 16.10
N PRO A 198 -8.75 14.66 16.15
CA PRO A 198 -9.26 16.01 15.94
C PRO A 198 -8.57 17.08 16.80
#